data_ac3e8e259d12958c01bee28d0aaea55d
#
_entry.id   ac3e8e259d12958c01bee28d0aaea55d
#
_cell.length_a   1.000
_cell.length_b   1.000
_cell.length_c   1.000
_cell.angle_alpha   90.00
_cell.angle_beta   90.00
_cell.angle_gamma   90.00
#
_symmetry.space_group_name_H-M   'P 1'
#
loop_
_entity.id
_entity.type
_entity.pdbx_description
1 polymer ?
#
loop_
_entity_poly.entity_id
_entity_poly.type
_entity_poly.pdbx_seq_one_letter_code
_entity_poly.pdbx_strand_id
1 'polypeptide(L)'
;MLFRRLTTIFAIAFASASMTPAYADPAADEAAIMQRFQRWTADFNAKDAAGVCDLFAPDLIYSIPEVVQGTRETICSNLEKMLARSDVQLHYDNPDVHEILVAGDVAVVRLTWTLTTQVNGAKDKTTEEGMDIFRRQPDGRWSIARFVAFTTRANKMLP
;
A
#
# COMPACT_ATOMS: atom_id res chain seq x y z
N MET A 1 -28.54 59.34 -50.98
CA MET A 1 -27.62 58.13 -50.86
C MET A 1 -27.54 57.79 -49.41
N LEU A 2 -28.29 56.73 -49.00
CA LEU A 2 -28.36 56.28 -47.60
C LEU A 2 -27.44 55.04 -47.45
N PHE A 3 -26.36 55.15 -46.71
CA PHE A 3 -25.46 54.03 -46.37
C PHE A 3 -26.02 53.31 -45.14
N ARG A 4 -26.60 52.14 -45.34
CA ARG A 4 -27.08 51.27 -44.28
C ARG A 4 -25.88 50.40 -43.78
N ARG A 5 -25.36 50.67 -42.58
CA ARG A 5 -24.30 49.86 -41.96
C ARG A 5 -24.94 48.59 -41.35
N LEU A 6 -24.56 47.42 -41.87
CA LEU A 6 -24.88 46.13 -41.29
C LEU A 6 -23.91 45.85 -40.16
N THR A 7 -24.40 45.77 -38.92
CA THR A 7 -23.61 45.34 -37.76
C THR A 7 -23.81 43.83 -37.58
N THR A 8 -22.80 43.06 -37.90
CA THR A 8 -22.80 41.60 -37.67
C THR A 8 -22.42 41.33 -36.18
N ILE A 9 -23.39 40.82 -35.39
CA ILE A 9 -23.16 40.39 -34.01
C ILE A 9 -22.62 38.93 -34.06
N PHE A 10 -21.37 38.74 -33.64
CA PHE A 10 -20.79 37.43 -33.49
C PHE A 10 -21.13 36.91 -32.10
N ALA A 11 -22.04 35.94 -32.01
CA ALA A 11 -22.36 35.24 -30.76
C ALA A 11 -21.29 34.18 -30.47
N ILE A 12 -20.44 34.41 -29.47
CA ILE A 12 -19.48 33.39 -28.98
C ILE A 12 -20.25 32.48 -28.01
N ALA A 13 -20.51 31.26 -28.43
CA ALA A 13 -21.06 30.22 -27.57
C ALA A 13 -19.95 29.68 -26.66
N PHE A 14 -20.00 29.97 -25.38
CA PHE A 14 -19.16 29.33 -24.36
C PHE A 14 -19.70 27.92 -24.09
N ALA A 15 -19.02 26.91 -24.58
CA ALA A 15 -19.28 25.52 -24.20
C ALA A 15 -18.69 25.28 -22.78
N SER A 16 -19.55 25.29 -21.76
CA SER A 16 -19.16 24.89 -20.40
C SER A 16 -18.97 23.38 -20.37
N ALA A 17 -17.71 22.93 -20.41
CA ALA A 17 -17.38 21.53 -20.14
C ALA A 17 -17.66 21.23 -18.65
N SER A 18 -18.77 20.54 -18.36
CA SER A 18 -19.06 20.01 -17.04
C SER A 18 -18.05 18.91 -16.74
N MET A 19 -17.02 19.21 -15.93
CA MET A 19 -16.18 18.18 -15.32
C MET A 19 -17.02 17.44 -14.27
N THR A 20 -17.57 16.29 -14.63
CA THR A 20 -18.06 15.34 -13.64
C THR A 20 -16.87 14.87 -12.83
N PRO A 21 -16.88 14.94 -11.49
CA PRO A 21 -15.85 14.31 -10.69
C PRO A 21 -15.85 12.81 -11.05
N ALA A 22 -14.71 12.30 -11.50
CA ALA A 22 -14.54 10.86 -11.66
C ALA A 22 -14.69 10.26 -10.26
N TYR A 23 -15.83 9.61 -10.00
CA TYR A 23 -15.97 8.77 -8.82
C TYR A 23 -14.89 7.70 -8.93
N ALA A 24 -13.99 7.66 -7.94
CA ALA A 24 -13.03 6.57 -7.83
C ALA A 24 -13.85 5.27 -7.78
N ASP A 25 -13.53 4.32 -8.66
CA ASP A 25 -14.14 3.00 -8.66
C ASP A 25 -13.55 2.19 -7.49
N PRO A 26 -14.32 1.88 -6.44
CA PRO A 26 -13.79 1.13 -5.30
C PRO A 26 -13.16 -0.21 -5.70
N ALA A 27 -13.70 -0.89 -6.70
CA ALA A 27 -13.17 -2.17 -7.17
C ALA A 27 -11.80 -2.00 -7.87
N ALA A 28 -11.62 -0.91 -8.61
CA ALA A 28 -10.32 -0.59 -9.20
C ALA A 28 -9.27 -0.23 -8.13
N ASP A 29 -9.69 0.45 -7.06
CA ASP A 29 -8.82 0.80 -5.95
C ASP A 29 -8.42 -0.43 -5.12
N GLU A 30 -9.35 -1.33 -4.84
CA GLU A 30 -9.06 -2.62 -4.19
C GLU A 30 -8.07 -3.45 -5.01
N ALA A 31 -8.27 -3.53 -6.33
CA ALA A 31 -7.36 -4.23 -7.23
C ALA A 31 -5.97 -3.59 -7.23
N ALA A 32 -5.89 -2.25 -7.21
CA ALA A 32 -4.62 -1.53 -7.14
C ALA A 32 -3.89 -1.80 -5.81
N ILE A 33 -4.60 -1.84 -4.68
CA ILE A 33 -4.03 -2.17 -3.37
C ILE A 33 -3.51 -3.62 -3.36
N MET A 34 -4.29 -4.57 -3.89
CA MET A 34 -3.86 -5.97 -4.01
C MET A 34 -2.59 -6.11 -4.86
N GLN A 35 -2.46 -5.36 -5.96
CA GLN A 35 -1.25 -5.33 -6.77
C GLN A 35 -0.05 -4.80 -5.98
N ARG A 36 -0.24 -3.82 -5.10
CA ARG A 36 0.83 -3.30 -4.22
C ARG A 36 1.37 -4.40 -3.30
N PHE A 37 0.52 -5.21 -2.71
CA PHE A 37 0.92 -6.34 -1.87
C PHE A 37 1.66 -7.41 -2.68
N GLN A 38 1.13 -7.81 -3.82
CA GLN A 38 1.77 -8.80 -4.71
C GLN A 38 3.17 -8.33 -5.15
N ARG A 39 3.29 -7.05 -5.49
CA ARG A 39 4.57 -6.46 -5.85
C ARG A 39 5.54 -6.50 -4.68
N TRP A 40 5.11 -6.08 -3.51
CA TRP A 40 5.94 -6.12 -2.30
C TRP A 40 6.43 -7.53 -1.98
N THR A 41 5.56 -8.54 -2.06
CA THR A 41 5.93 -9.94 -1.86
C THR A 41 6.99 -10.40 -2.87
N ALA A 42 6.82 -10.04 -4.14
CA ALA A 42 7.78 -10.36 -5.19
C ALA A 42 9.15 -9.70 -4.92
N ASP A 43 9.15 -8.41 -4.60
CA ASP A 43 10.35 -7.63 -4.33
C ASP A 43 11.09 -8.16 -3.07
N PHE A 44 10.33 -8.51 -2.01
CA PHE A 44 10.90 -9.12 -0.80
C PHE A 44 11.58 -10.46 -1.10
N ASN A 45 10.89 -11.34 -1.82
CA ASN A 45 11.41 -12.66 -2.16
C ASN A 45 12.58 -12.59 -3.16
N ALA A 46 12.65 -11.53 -3.97
CA ALA A 46 13.78 -11.21 -4.83
C ALA A 46 14.94 -10.50 -4.08
N LYS A 47 14.78 -10.18 -2.78
CA LYS A 47 15.70 -9.40 -1.96
C LYS A 47 15.93 -7.97 -2.49
N ASP A 48 14.95 -7.39 -3.18
CA ASP A 48 14.98 -6.00 -3.63
C ASP A 48 14.59 -5.06 -2.49
N ALA A 49 15.56 -4.57 -1.76
CA ALA A 49 15.35 -3.65 -0.64
C ALA A 49 14.68 -2.33 -1.05
N ALA A 50 14.97 -1.83 -2.26
CA ALA A 50 14.34 -0.61 -2.76
C ALA A 50 12.86 -0.85 -3.10
N GLY A 51 12.56 -1.98 -3.75
CA GLY A 51 11.21 -2.40 -4.10
C GLY A 51 10.31 -2.59 -2.88
N VAL A 52 10.80 -3.26 -1.83
CA VAL A 52 10.00 -3.43 -0.59
C VAL A 52 9.71 -2.10 0.09
N CYS A 53 10.59 -1.12 0.00
CA CYS A 53 10.39 0.20 0.59
C CYS A 53 9.42 1.09 -0.20
N ASP A 54 9.15 0.78 -1.45
CA ASP A 54 8.20 1.52 -2.29
C ASP A 54 6.74 1.36 -1.83
N LEU A 55 6.40 0.32 -1.07
CA LEU A 55 5.07 0.14 -0.51
C LEU A 55 4.72 1.23 0.52
N PHE A 56 5.71 1.76 1.23
CA PHE A 56 5.50 2.66 2.36
C PHE A 56 5.47 4.12 1.94
N ALA A 57 4.48 4.87 2.45
CA ALA A 57 4.39 6.32 2.26
C ALA A 57 5.59 7.04 2.92
N PRO A 58 6.01 8.22 2.41
CA PRO A 58 7.13 8.98 2.98
C PRO A 58 6.98 9.32 4.46
N ASP A 59 5.74 9.51 4.92
CA ASP A 59 5.37 9.85 6.29
C ASP A 59 4.79 8.65 7.08
N LEU A 60 5.20 7.43 6.71
CA LEU A 60 4.79 6.23 7.43
C LEU A 60 5.04 6.34 8.93
N ILE A 61 4.04 5.98 9.71
CA ILE A 61 4.18 5.65 11.14
C ILE A 61 3.59 4.26 11.37
N TYR A 62 4.31 3.41 12.10
CA TYR A 62 3.83 2.06 12.42
C TYR A 62 4.07 1.70 13.88
N SER A 63 3.31 0.72 14.36
CA SER A 63 3.49 0.13 15.68
C SER A 63 3.47 -1.40 15.58
N ILE A 64 4.44 -2.01 16.22
CA ILE A 64 4.53 -3.45 16.45
C ILE A 64 4.91 -3.68 17.92
N PRO A 65 4.83 -4.89 18.49
CA PRO A 65 5.06 -5.11 19.91
C PRO A 65 6.35 -4.52 20.47
N GLU A 66 7.43 -4.53 19.70
CA GLU A 66 8.75 -4.05 20.13
C GLU A 66 9.01 -2.58 19.74
N VAL A 67 8.12 -1.97 18.92
CA VAL A 67 8.29 -0.60 18.39
C VAL A 67 6.98 0.15 18.47
N VAL A 68 6.85 1.05 19.45
CA VAL A 68 5.62 1.82 19.65
C VAL A 68 5.37 2.85 18.53
N GLN A 69 6.44 3.43 17.99
CA GLN A 69 6.36 4.43 16.94
C GLN A 69 7.57 4.34 16.01
N GLY A 70 7.46 3.50 14.99
CA GLY A 70 8.45 3.39 13.92
C GLY A 70 8.15 4.29 12.74
N THR A 71 9.15 4.59 11.94
CA THR A 71 9.07 5.43 10.74
C THR A 71 9.46 4.64 9.48
N ARG A 72 9.17 5.21 8.30
CA ARG A 72 9.62 4.64 7.02
C ARG A 72 11.13 4.37 7.00
N GLU A 73 11.93 5.31 7.50
CA GLU A 73 13.38 5.17 7.55
C GLU A 73 13.79 3.93 8.39
N THR A 74 13.19 3.78 9.58
CA THR A 74 13.54 2.67 10.47
C THR A 74 13.14 1.32 9.90
N ILE A 75 11.93 1.19 9.31
CA ILE A 75 11.51 -0.10 8.74
C ILE A 75 12.32 -0.44 7.49
N CYS A 76 12.60 0.51 6.60
CA CYS A 76 13.40 0.28 5.40
C CYS A 76 14.83 -0.14 5.75
N SER A 77 15.48 0.52 6.72
CA SER A 77 16.80 0.12 7.20
C SER A 77 16.81 -1.29 7.80
N ASN A 78 15.77 -1.66 8.52
CA ASN A 78 15.65 -3.01 9.09
C ASN A 78 15.42 -4.08 8.02
N LEU A 79 14.55 -3.79 7.03
CA LEU A 79 14.31 -4.68 5.90
C LEU A 79 15.58 -4.88 5.06
N GLU A 80 16.31 -3.82 4.77
CA GLU A 80 17.59 -3.89 4.04
C GLU A 80 18.59 -4.80 4.77
N LYS A 81 18.78 -4.60 6.08
CA LYS A 81 19.66 -5.45 6.90
C LYS A 81 19.21 -6.91 6.93
N MET A 82 17.89 -7.11 7.02
CA MET A 82 17.30 -8.46 7.04
C MET A 82 17.50 -9.17 5.71
N LEU A 83 17.25 -8.49 4.59
CA LEU A 83 17.41 -9.06 3.25
C LEU A 83 18.87 -9.31 2.86
N ALA A 84 19.82 -8.55 3.43
CA ALA A 84 21.26 -8.74 3.21
C ALA A 84 21.81 -9.99 3.91
N ARG A 85 21.07 -10.62 4.82
CA ARG A 85 21.52 -11.83 5.50
C ARG A 85 21.63 -13.01 4.53
N SER A 86 22.76 -13.70 4.57
CA SER A 86 23.02 -14.92 3.79
C SER A 86 22.84 -16.22 4.59
N ASP A 87 22.79 -16.11 5.93
CA ASP A 87 22.66 -17.24 6.86
C ASP A 87 21.20 -17.65 7.08
N VAL A 88 20.25 -16.86 6.58
CA VAL A 88 18.79 -17.09 6.69
C VAL A 88 18.16 -16.98 5.31
N GLN A 89 17.28 -17.92 4.98
CA GLN A 89 16.38 -17.80 3.84
C GLN A 89 15.01 -17.36 4.36
N LEU A 90 14.49 -16.30 3.77
CA LEU A 90 13.20 -15.71 4.11
C LEU A 90 12.30 -15.77 2.89
N HIS A 91 11.04 -16.09 3.12
CA HIS A 91 10.02 -16.13 2.07
C HIS A 91 8.67 -15.71 2.62
N TYR A 92 8.10 -14.64 2.07
CA TYR A 92 6.70 -14.30 2.31
C TYR A 92 5.79 -14.93 1.27
N ASP A 93 4.70 -15.53 1.73
CA ASP A 93 3.55 -15.82 0.89
C ASP A 93 2.81 -14.49 0.58
N ASN A 94 2.01 -14.43 -0.49
CA ASN A 94 1.09 -13.30 -0.66
C ASN A 94 0.17 -13.22 0.56
N PRO A 95 -0.17 -12.02 1.05
CA PRO A 95 -1.01 -11.91 2.24
C PRO A 95 -2.41 -12.47 1.98
N ASP A 96 -2.97 -13.09 3.01
CA ASP A 96 -4.39 -13.39 3.08
C ASP A 96 -5.13 -12.12 3.51
N VAL A 97 -5.77 -11.46 2.54
CA VAL A 97 -6.50 -10.21 2.74
C VAL A 97 -7.94 -10.51 3.12
N HIS A 98 -8.31 -10.16 4.34
CA HIS A 98 -9.65 -10.42 4.89
C HIS A 98 -10.66 -9.35 4.52
N GLU A 99 -10.19 -8.09 4.38
CA GLU A 99 -11.06 -6.95 4.13
C GLU A 99 -10.27 -5.77 3.55
N ILE A 100 -10.88 -5.07 2.59
CA ILE A 100 -10.43 -3.76 2.10
C ILE A 100 -11.62 -2.81 2.15
N LEU A 101 -11.50 -1.71 2.90
CA LEU A 101 -12.50 -0.66 2.99
C LEU A 101 -11.93 0.61 2.37
N VAL A 102 -12.42 1.00 1.20
CA VAL A 102 -11.98 2.22 0.49
C VAL A 102 -12.91 3.39 0.81
N ALA A 103 -12.34 4.52 1.19
CA ALA A 103 -13.04 5.77 1.47
C ALA A 103 -12.27 6.95 0.84
N GLY A 104 -12.55 7.26 -0.42
CA GLY A 104 -11.83 8.29 -1.17
C GLY A 104 -10.34 7.94 -1.34
N ASP A 105 -9.47 8.78 -0.80
CA ASP A 105 -8.01 8.59 -0.92
C ASP A 105 -7.40 7.80 0.27
N VAL A 106 -8.23 7.18 1.09
CA VAL A 106 -7.81 6.34 2.22
C VAL A 106 -8.47 4.98 2.10
N ALA A 107 -7.71 3.93 2.41
CA ALA A 107 -8.25 2.58 2.56
C ALA A 107 -7.71 1.92 3.82
N VAL A 108 -8.58 1.13 4.48
CA VAL A 108 -8.20 0.27 5.60
C VAL A 108 -8.19 -1.17 5.12
N VAL A 109 -7.11 -1.88 5.40
CA VAL A 109 -6.92 -3.28 4.99
C VAL A 109 -6.64 -4.13 6.21
N ARG A 110 -7.37 -5.23 6.37
CA ARG A 110 -7.07 -6.27 7.36
C ARG A 110 -6.51 -7.49 6.65
N LEU A 111 -5.44 -8.05 7.17
CA LEU A 111 -4.72 -9.13 6.50
C LEU A 111 -3.90 -9.97 7.48
N THR A 112 -3.54 -11.17 7.03
CA THR A 112 -2.55 -12.03 7.67
C THR A 112 -1.37 -12.23 6.73
N TRP A 113 -0.16 -11.92 7.19
CA TRP A 113 1.08 -12.28 6.53
C TRP A 113 1.57 -13.65 7.00
N THR A 114 2.18 -14.42 6.11
CA THR A 114 2.88 -15.66 6.44
C THR A 114 4.33 -15.58 6.00
N LEU A 115 5.24 -15.62 6.97
CA LEU A 115 6.69 -15.65 6.76
C LEU A 115 7.21 -17.06 7.00
N THR A 116 7.89 -17.63 6.02
CA THR A 116 8.69 -18.84 6.17
C THR A 116 10.16 -18.44 6.36
N THR A 117 10.74 -18.85 7.48
CA THR A 117 12.16 -18.67 7.79
C THR A 117 12.87 -20.02 7.71
N GLN A 118 14.01 -20.10 7.03
CA GLN A 118 14.84 -21.31 7.00
C GLN A 118 16.27 -21.00 7.45
N VAL A 119 16.72 -21.72 8.49
CA VAL A 119 18.07 -21.62 9.06
C VAL A 119 18.64 -23.03 9.19
N ASN A 120 19.82 -23.28 8.64
CA ASN A 120 20.49 -24.60 8.70
C ASN A 120 19.58 -25.75 8.27
N GLY A 121 18.72 -25.54 7.27
CA GLY A 121 17.77 -26.54 6.77
C GLY A 121 16.47 -26.68 7.58
N ALA A 122 16.40 -26.18 8.80
CA ALA A 122 15.17 -26.13 9.59
C ALA A 122 14.27 -24.99 9.10
N LYS A 123 12.98 -25.31 8.88
CA LYS A 123 11.96 -24.34 8.47
C LYS A 123 11.02 -24.04 9.63
N ASP A 124 10.72 -22.76 9.80
CA ASP A 124 9.69 -22.26 10.70
C ASP A 124 8.71 -21.35 9.94
N LYS A 125 7.44 -21.39 10.32
CA LYS A 125 6.41 -20.49 9.78
C LYS A 125 5.82 -19.66 10.89
N THR A 126 5.80 -18.35 10.66
CA THR A 126 5.14 -17.39 11.55
C THR A 126 4.06 -16.64 10.79
N THR A 127 2.97 -16.36 11.49
CA THR A 127 1.89 -15.52 10.98
C THR A 127 1.85 -14.20 11.75
N GLU A 128 1.51 -13.14 11.04
CA GLU A 128 1.40 -11.80 11.57
C GLU A 128 0.07 -11.20 11.12
N GLU A 129 -0.75 -10.84 12.10
CA GLU A 129 -1.99 -10.10 11.85
C GLU A 129 -1.68 -8.63 11.69
N GLY A 130 -2.24 -8.02 10.66
CA GLY A 130 -2.01 -6.62 10.34
C GLY A 130 -3.30 -5.85 10.09
N MET A 131 -3.22 -4.56 10.41
CA MET A 131 -4.17 -3.56 9.95
C MET A 131 -3.39 -2.41 9.34
N ASP A 132 -3.53 -2.25 8.01
CA ASP A 132 -2.85 -1.26 7.22
C ASP A 132 -3.80 -0.14 6.82
N ILE A 133 -3.37 1.10 6.93
CA ILE A 133 -4.06 2.26 6.38
C ILE A 133 -3.26 2.74 5.17
N PHE A 134 -3.82 2.50 4.01
CA PHE A 134 -3.32 3.01 2.75
C PHE A 134 -3.80 4.45 2.53
N ARG A 135 -2.97 5.22 1.87
CA ARG A 135 -3.32 6.54 1.35
C ARG A 135 -2.87 6.64 -0.10
N ARG A 136 -3.76 7.20 -0.94
CA ARG A 136 -3.42 7.52 -2.31
C ARG A 136 -2.43 8.69 -2.31
N GLN A 137 -1.31 8.51 -2.97
CA GLN A 137 -0.27 9.53 -3.11
C GLN A 137 -0.63 10.48 -4.25
N PRO A 138 0.03 11.67 -4.36
CA PRO A 138 -0.25 12.64 -5.43
C PRO A 138 -0.05 12.09 -6.85
N ASP A 139 0.76 11.03 -7.00
CA ASP A 139 0.97 10.33 -8.27
C ASP A 139 -0.09 9.24 -8.55
N GLY A 140 -1.12 9.13 -7.70
CA GLY A 140 -2.21 8.17 -7.82
C GLY A 140 -1.92 6.80 -7.22
N ARG A 141 -0.69 6.49 -6.80
CA ARG A 141 -0.33 5.20 -6.21
C ARG A 141 -0.84 5.08 -4.77
N TRP A 142 -1.27 3.89 -4.41
CA TRP A 142 -1.58 3.54 -3.03
C TRP A 142 -0.31 3.16 -2.26
N SER A 143 -0.11 3.74 -1.06
CA SER A 143 1.00 3.41 -0.17
C SER A 143 0.54 3.33 1.28
N ILE A 144 1.15 2.45 2.08
CA ILE A 144 0.84 2.31 3.51
C ILE A 144 1.34 3.55 4.24
N ALA A 145 0.42 4.33 4.81
CA ALA A 145 0.72 5.51 5.61
C ALA A 145 0.77 5.19 7.11
N ARG A 146 -0.02 4.20 7.56
CA ARG A 146 -0.03 3.71 8.94
C ARG A 146 -0.21 2.20 8.94
N PHE A 147 0.42 1.51 9.89
CA PHE A 147 0.04 0.14 10.18
C PHE A 147 0.28 -0.23 11.65
N VAL A 148 -0.45 -1.22 12.08
CA VAL A 148 -0.19 -1.98 13.29
C VAL A 148 -0.13 -3.45 12.94
N ALA A 149 0.82 -4.18 13.51
CA ALA A 149 0.96 -5.61 13.28
C ALA A 149 1.42 -6.31 14.57
N PHE A 150 1.03 -7.57 14.70
CA PHE A 150 1.44 -8.42 15.82
C PHE A 150 1.50 -9.88 15.38
N THR A 151 2.51 -10.58 15.88
CA THR A 151 2.66 -12.00 15.63
C THR A 151 1.65 -12.79 16.45
N THR A 152 0.81 -13.57 15.78
CA THR A 152 -0.02 -14.56 16.46
C THR A 152 0.82 -15.81 16.73
N ARG A 153 1.32 -15.93 17.96
CA ARG A 153 1.77 -17.24 18.42
C ARG A 153 0.51 -18.11 18.57
N ALA A 154 0.49 -19.27 17.92
CA ALA A 154 -0.52 -20.27 18.23
C ALA A 154 -0.63 -20.36 19.74
N ASN A 155 -1.77 -19.95 20.29
CA ASN A 155 -2.01 -19.98 21.73
C ASN A 155 -1.79 -21.41 22.21
N LYS A 156 -0.63 -21.66 22.82
CA LYS A 156 -0.51 -22.74 23.77
C LYS A 156 -1.37 -22.27 24.93
N MET A 157 -2.68 -22.57 24.90
CA MET A 157 -3.53 -22.39 26.06
C MET A 157 -2.81 -23.08 27.21
N LEU A 158 -2.43 -22.25 28.19
CA LEU A 158 -1.99 -22.78 29.47
C LEU A 158 -3.12 -23.64 30.03
N PRO A 159 -2.79 -24.83 30.55
CA PRO A 159 -3.77 -25.73 31.12
C PRO A 159 -4.51 -25.11 32.31
#